data_c4e32c01dd9d9e4484d98f6bf8aeac20
#
_entry.id   c4e32c01dd9d9e4484d98f6bf8aeac20
#
_cell.length_a   1.000
_cell.length_b   1.000
_cell.length_c   1.000
_cell.angle_alpha   90.00
_cell.angle_beta   90.00
_cell.angle_gamma   90.00
#
_symmetry.space_group_name_H-M   'P 1'
#
loop_
_entity.id
_entity.type
_entity.pdbx_description
1 polymer ?
#
loop_
_entity_poly.entity_id
_entity_poly.type
_entity_poly.pdbx_seq_one_letter_code
_entity_poly.pdbx_strand_id
1 'polypeptide(L)'
;MKKRWVAVIGTLSLVSGVLLGVFLTKKNAEIKYKELKERLAKFEDYFAIVNKWLKNRNQHISVADYFKNNHYEKIAIYGMGEIGKRLYEELCAEGIEVTAVFDRNAQRLDPSLNVYSIEGSVPEVDVVVITPTFDYDTIAEQLEKVVSCKIISIS
;
A
#
# COMPACT_ATOMS: atom_id res chain seq x y z
N MET A 1 28.77 -53.38 -25.19
CA MET A 1 27.50 -52.62 -25.38
C MET A 1 27.00 -51.91 -24.12
N LYS A 2 26.94 -52.53 -22.94
CA LYS A 2 26.41 -51.92 -21.71
C LYS A 2 27.10 -50.62 -21.27
N LYS A 3 28.43 -50.51 -21.35
CA LYS A 3 29.19 -49.28 -20.95
C LYS A 3 28.84 -48.03 -21.78
N ARG A 4 28.53 -48.20 -23.08
CA ARG A 4 28.14 -47.07 -23.95
C ARG A 4 26.77 -46.48 -23.60
N TRP A 5 25.82 -47.35 -23.24
CA TRP A 5 24.49 -46.94 -22.82
C TRP A 5 24.49 -46.18 -21.48
N VAL A 6 25.33 -46.60 -20.53
CA VAL A 6 25.48 -45.93 -19.23
C VAL A 6 26.06 -44.52 -19.44
N ALA A 7 27.01 -44.34 -20.34
CA ALA A 7 27.56 -42.99 -20.64
C ALA A 7 26.52 -42.09 -21.31
N VAL A 8 25.71 -42.63 -22.24
CA VAL A 8 24.64 -41.83 -22.90
C VAL A 8 23.54 -41.43 -21.91
N ILE A 9 23.12 -42.31 -21.03
CA ILE A 9 22.13 -41.98 -20.01
C ILE A 9 22.67 -40.93 -19.02
N GLY A 10 23.95 -41.05 -18.61
CA GLY A 10 24.59 -40.09 -17.72
C GLY A 10 24.69 -38.69 -18.33
N THR A 11 25.05 -38.59 -19.62
CA THR A 11 25.12 -37.27 -20.30
C THR A 11 23.74 -36.65 -20.51
N LEU A 12 22.72 -37.45 -20.85
CA LEU A 12 21.34 -36.96 -20.97
C LEU A 12 20.81 -36.41 -19.62
N SER A 13 21.09 -37.10 -18.52
CA SER A 13 20.70 -36.68 -17.17
C SER A 13 21.38 -35.36 -16.77
N LEU A 14 22.65 -35.20 -17.08
CA LEU A 14 23.37 -33.94 -16.82
C LEU A 14 22.80 -32.76 -17.63
N VAL A 15 22.56 -32.97 -18.92
CA VAL A 15 21.98 -31.92 -19.79
C VAL A 15 20.58 -31.53 -19.33
N SER A 16 19.74 -32.49 -18.98
CA SER A 16 18.39 -32.20 -18.46
C SER A 16 18.43 -31.46 -17.12
N GLY A 17 19.35 -31.81 -16.23
CA GLY A 17 19.55 -31.12 -14.96
C GLY A 17 19.99 -29.65 -15.12
N VAL A 18 20.91 -29.39 -16.05
CA VAL A 18 21.35 -28.03 -16.38
C VAL A 18 20.22 -27.20 -16.98
N LEU A 19 19.47 -27.77 -17.93
CA LEU A 19 18.32 -27.08 -18.54
C LEU A 19 17.24 -26.74 -17.51
N LEU A 20 16.93 -27.67 -16.63
CA LEU A 20 15.97 -27.44 -15.54
C LEU A 20 16.49 -26.36 -14.57
N GLY A 21 17.77 -26.39 -14.21
CA GLY A 21 18.40 -25.37 -13.36
C GLY A 21 18.34 -23.97 -13.99
N VAL A 22 18.65 -23.85 -15.27
CA VAL A 22 18.54 -22.58 -16.01
C VAL A 22 17.10 -22.09 -16.07
N PHE A 23 16.14 -22.97 -16.29
CA PHE A 23 14.73 -22.63 -16.33
C PHE A 23 14.23 -22.10 -14.98
N LEU A 24 14.57 -22.79 -13.89
CA LEU A 24 14.17 -22.39 -12.53
C LEU A 24 14.83 -21.05 -12.12
N THR A 25 16.10 -20.85 -12.47
CA THR A 25 16.79 -19.58 -12.15
C THR A 25 16.20 -18.42 -12.94
N LYS A 26 15.86 -18.59 -14.21
CA LYS A 26 15.16 -17.58 -15.01
C LYS A 26 13.81 -17.22 -14.41
N LYS A 27 12.99 -18.19 -14.09
CA LYS A 27 11.67 -17.98 -13.48
C LYS A 27 11.77 -17.21 -12.16
N ASN A 28 12.72 -17.59 -11.29
CA ASN A 28 12.94 -16.89 -10.04
C ASN A 28 13.47 -15.46 -10.25
N ALA A 29 14.32 -15.24 -11.26
CA ALA A 29 14.80 -13.91 -11.62
C ALA A 29 13.66 -13.01 -12.12
N GLU A 30 12.76 -13.54 -12.94
CA GLU A 30 11.59 -12.80 -13.44
C GLU A 30 10.65 -12.39 -12.30
N ILE A 31 10.38 -13.30 -11.36
CA ILE A 31 9.56 -13.00 -10.18
C ILE A 31 10.20 -11.87 -9.36
N LYS A 32 11.48 -11.99 -9.03
CA LYS A 32 12.20 -10.96 -8.28
C LYS A 32 12.25 -9.61 -9.01
N TYR A 33 12.43 -9.63 -10.32
CA TYR A 33 12.42 -8.42 -11.14
C TYR A 33 11.05 -7.73 -11.10
N LYS A 34 9.97 -8.50 -11.20
CA LYS A 34 8.60 -7.98 -11.09
C LYS A 34 8.35 -7.35 -9.71
N GLU A 35 8.69 -8.07 -8.64
CA GLU A 35 8.58 -7.54 -7.27
C GLU A 35 9.36 -6.24 -7.07
N LEU A 36 10.59 -6.19 -7.59
CA LEU A 36 11.43 -4.99 -7.50
C LEU A 36 10.83 -3.82 -8.26
N LYS A 37 10.31 -4.07 -9.45
CA LYS A 37 9.63 -3.05 -10.27
C LYS A 37 8.39 -2.50 -9.57
N GLU A 38 7.58 -3.37 -8.96
CA GLU A 38 6.40 -2.95 -8.20
C GLU A 38 6.78 -2.11 -6.96
N ARG A 39 7.85 -2.50 -6.25
CA ARG A 39 8.37 -1.71 -5.12
C ARG A 39 8.90 -0.35 -5.56
N LEU A 40 9.62 -0.30 -6.67
CA LEU A 40 10.13 0.95 -7.22
C LEU A 40 8.99 1.89 -7.60
N ALA A 41 7.98 1.39 -8.30
CA ALA A 41 6.81 2.18 -8.67
C ALA A 41 6.07 2.73 -7.44
N LYS A 42 5.89 1.92 -6.38
CA LYS A 42 5.33 2.39 -5.10
C LYS A 42 6.17 3.50 -4.46
N PHE A 43 7.49 3.37 -4.52
CA PHE A 43 8.40 4.37 -3.98
C PHE A 43 8.33 5.68 -4.78
N GLU A 44 8.29 5.61 -6.11
CA GLU A 44 8.14 6.79 -6.98
C GLU A 44 6.83 7.53 -6.71
N ASP A 45 5.73 6.81 -6.50
CA ASP A 45 4.44 7.38 -6.17
C ASP A 45 4.46 8.07 -4.80
N TYR A 46 4.99 7.42 -3.77
CA TYR A 46 5.14 8.02 -2.45
C TYR A 46 6.06 9.25 -2.47
N PHE A 47 7.14 9.20 -3.25
CA PHE A 47 8.01 10.34 -3.43
C PHE A 47 7.29 11.52 -4.08
N ALA A 48 6.48 11.27 -5.11
CA ALA A 48 5.66 12.29 -5.75
C ALA A 48 4.66 12.94 -4.77
N ILE A 49 3.98 12.14 -3.95
CA ILE A 49 3.06 12.62 -2.92
C ILE A 49 3.79 13.52 -1.92
N VAL A 50 4.91 13.07 -1.37
CA VAL A 50 5.69 13.82 -0.39
C VAL A 50 6.23 15.13 -0.97
N ASN A 51 6.71 15.11 -2.21
CA ASN A 51 7.16 16.31 -2.89
C ASN A 51 6.03 17.33 -3.12
N LYS A 52 4.86 16.84 -3.56
CA LYS A 52 3.66 17.70 -3.71
C LYS A 52 3.28 18.32 -2.37
N TRP A 53 3.28 17.51 -1.31
CA TRP A 53 2.98 17.94 0.05
C TRP A 53 3.95 19.01 0.53
N LEU A 54 5.26 18.78 0.39
CA LEU A 54 6.31 19.73 0.76
C LEU A 54 6.19 21.04 -0.03
N LYS A 55 5.92 20.96 -1.33
CA LYS A 55 5.70 22.13 -2.19
C LYS A 55 4.50 22.95 -1.71
N ASN A 56 3.38 22.30 -1.40
CA ASN A 56 2.18 22.96 -0.88
C ASN A 56 2.50 23.65 0.46
N ARG A 57 3.17 22.97 1.37
CA ARG A 57 3.54 23.51 2.67
C ARG A 57 4.47 24.74 2.56
N ASN A 58 5.41 24.75 1.61
CA ASN A 58 6.24 25.93 1.32
C ASN A 58 5.42 27.11 0.78
N GLN A 59 4.25 26.85 0.23
CA GLN A 59 3.28 27.85 -0.23
C GLN A 59 2.23 28.19 0.83
N HIS A 60 2.41 27.74 2.07
CA HIS A 60 1.45 27.86 3.17
C HIS A 60 0.07 27.22 2.90
N ILE A 61 0.03 26.19 2.06
CA ILE A 61 -1.15 25.39 1.77
C ILE A 61 -1.06 24.10 2.59
N SER A 62 -1.93 23.95 3.58
CA SER A 62 -2.03 22.71 4.36
C SER A 62 -2.93 21.71 3.68
N VAL A 63 -2.63 20.43 3.84
CA VAL A 63 -3.56 19.36 3.46
C VAL A 63 -4.86 19.48 4.26
N ALA A 64 -4.79 19.97 5.49
CA ALA A 64 -5.94 20.22 6.34
C ALA A 64 -6.93 21.25 5.75
N ASP A 65 -6.45 22.19 4.93
CA ASP A 65 -7.31 23.18 4.26
C ASP A 65 -8.34 22.52 3.34
N TYR A 66 -7.97 21.40 2.69
CA TYR A 66 -8.89 20.64 1.87
C TYR A 66 -10.09 20.14 2.68
N PHE A 67 -9.85 19.63 3.88
CA PHE A 67 -10.90 19.11 4.75
C PHE A 67 -11.76 20.22 5.32
N LYS A 68 -11.14 21.31 5.77
CA LYS A 68 -11.83 22.52 6.27
C LYS A 68 -12.74 23.13 5.21
N ASN A 69 -12.25 23.26 3.98
CA ASN A 69 -13.00 23.84 2.86
C ASN A 69 -14.17 22.96 2.39
N ASN A 70 -14.09 21.65 2.60
CA ASN A 70 -15.18 20.73 2.32
C ASN A 70 -16.08 20.45 3.52
N HIS A 71 -15.85 21.12 4.66
CA HIS A 71 -16.60 20.94 5.92
C HIS A 71 -16.59 19.49 6.44
N TYR A 72 -15.45 18.79 6.26
CA TYR A 72 -15.24 17.48 6.84
C TYR A 72 -14.70 17.62 8.28
N GLU A 73 -15.49 17.20 9.25
CA GLU A 73 -15.15 17.28 10.67
C GLU A 73 -14.65 15.92 11.21
N LYS A 74 -15.25 14.82 10.73
CA LYS A 74 -14.93 13.45 11.13
C LYS A 74 -14.24 12.73 10.00
N ILE A 75 -12.95 12.52 10.14
CA ILE A 75 -12.13 11.91 9.10
C ILE A 75 -11.73 10.49 9.51
N ALA A 76 -11.80 9.56 8.57
CA ALA A 76 -11.16 8.27 8.70
C ALA A 76 -9.94 8.17 7.78
N ILE A 77 -8.89 7.51 8.24
CA ILE A 77 -7.68 7.22 7.46
C ILE A 77 -7.58 5.71 7.24
N TYR A 78 -7.50 5.29 5.98
CA TYR A 78 -7.15 3.93 5.64
C TYR A 78 -5.66 3.83 5.28
N GLY A 79 -4.92 3.02 6.06
CA GLY A 79 -3.49 2.79 5.90
C GLY A 79 -2.63 3.73 6.74
N MET A 80 -2.07 3.21 7.83
CA MET A 80 -1.17 3.93 8.74
C MET A 80 0.31 3.65 8.45
N GLY A 81 0.67 3.54 7.17
CA GLY A 81 2.06 3.61 6.72
C GLY A 81 2.65 5.01 6.92
N GLU A 82 3.83 5.28 6.35
CA GLU A 82 4.51 6.57 6.54
C GLU A 82 3.64 7.76 6.09
N ILE A 83 2.93 7.64 4.96
CA ILE A 83 2.05 8.71 4.47
C ILE A 83 0.85 8.91 5.41
N GLY A 84 0.21 7.81 5.85
CA GLY A 84 -0.94 7.89 6.76
C GLY A 84 -0.59 8.52 8.10
N LYS A 85 0.58 8.20 8.65
CA LYS A 85 1.07 8.84 9.89
C LYS A 85 1.28 10.35 9.72
N ARG A 86 1.87 10.78 8.60
CA ARG A 86 2.08 12.21 8.33
C ARG A 86 0.75 12.94 8.15
N LEU A 87 -0.22 12.32 7.46
CA LEU A 87 -1.56 12.87 7.36
C LEU A 87 -2.21 13.01 8.74
N TYR A 88 -2.16 11.96 9.54
CA TYR A 88 -2.71 11.96 10.91
C TYR A 88 -2.09 13.09 11.75
N GLU A 89 -0.76 13.19 11.77
CA GLU A 89 -0.03 14.22 12.50
C GLU A 89 -0.43 15.64 12.07
N GLU A 90 -0.56 15.89 10.75
CA GLU A 90 -0.94 17.20 10.23
C GLU A 90 -2.39 17.53 10.56
N LEU A 91 -3.32 16.59 10.41
CA LEU A 91 -4.73 16.80 10.77
C LEU A 91 -4.88 17.12 12.26
N CYS A 92 -4.23 16.36 13.14
CA CYS A 92 -4.25 16.60 14.58
C CYS A 92 -3.64 17.96 14.95
N ALA A 93 -2.53 18.34 14.32
CA ALA A 93 -1.89 19.65 14.55
C ALA A 93 -2.79 20.83 14.15
N GLU A 94 -3.66 20.64 13.16
CA GLU A 94 -4.63 21.62 12.68
C GLU A 94 -6.01 21.52 13.37
N GLY A 95 -6.13 20.70 14.41
CA GLY A 95 -7.33 20.55 15.23
C GLY A 95 -8.46 19.79 14.54
N ILE A 96 -8.16 18.99 13.50
CA ILE A 96 -9.14 18.14 12.81
C ILE A 96 -9.14 16.76 13.47
N GLU A 97 -10.34 16.26 13.79
CA GLU A 97 -10.51 14.96 14.43
C GLU A 97 -10.33 13.80 13.44
N VAL A 98 -9.39 12.91 13.73
CA VAL A 98 -9.31 11.60 13.07
C VAL A 98 -10.11 10.60 13.91
N THR A 99 -11.35 10.40 13.53
CA THR A 99 -12.34 9.58 14.25
C THR A 99 -12.02 8.09 14.16
N ALA A 100 -11.49 7.64 13.03
CA ALA A 100 -11.19 6.23 12.79
C ALA A 100 -9.94 6.01 11.97
N VAL A 101 -9.28 4.91 12.24
CA VAL A 101 -8.13 4.42 11.46
C VAL A 101 -8.44 2.98 11.03
N PHE A 102 -8.22 2.69 9.76
CA PHE A 102 -8.27 1.34 9.21
C PHE A 102 -6.89 0.90 8.74
N ASP A 103 -6.41 -0.25 9.17
CA ASP A 103 -5.14 -0.81 8.71
C ASP A 103 -5.14 -2.33 8.75
N ARG A 104 -4.57 -2.97 7.73
CA ARG A 104 -4.42 -4.44 7.68
C ARG A 104 -3.53 -4.98 8.81
N ASN A 105 -2.62 -4.14 9.31
CA ASN A 105 -1.70 -4.48 10.39
C ASN A 105 -2.06 -3.77 11.70
N ALA A 106 -3.35 -3.67 12.01
CA ALA A 106 -3.89 -2.99 13.19
C ALA A 106 -3.14 -3.29 14.49
N GLN A 107 -2.69 -4.55 14.67
CA GLN A 107 -1.96 -5.00 15.86
C GLN A 107 -0.57 -4.34 16.05
N ARG A 108 -0.03 -3.68 15.01
CA ARG A 108 1.28 -3.01 15.05
C ARG A 108 1.17 -1.50 15.21
N LEU A 109 -0.05 -0.98 15.27
CA LEU A 109 -0.29 0.43 15.45
C LEU A 109 -0.24 0.83 16.92
N ASP A 110 -0.10 2.14 17.15
CA ASP A 110 -0.17 2.70 18.49
C ASP A 110 -1.54 2.41 19.11
N PRO A 111 -1.60 1.84 20.33
CA PRO A 111 -2.84 1.53 21.01
C PRO A 111 -3.72 2.76 21.32
N SER A 112 -3.17 3.96 21.24
CA SER A 112 -3.93 5.21 21.42
C SER A 112 -4.78 5.59 20.21
N LEU A 113 -4.54 4.96 19.05
CA LEU A 113 -5.33 5.17 17.86
C LEU A 113 -6.66 4.40 17.92
N ASN A 114 -7.72 5.04 17.44
CA ASN A 114 -9.04 4.40 17.29
C ASN A 114 -9.02 3.50 16.04
N VAL A 115 -8.48 2.29 16.17
CA VAL A 115 -8.32 1.34 15.06
C VAL A 115 -9.55 0.48 14.92
N TYR A 116 -10.12 0.43 13.73
CA TYR A 116 -11.31 -0.35 13.37
C TYR A 116 -11.01 -1.40 12.31
N SER A 117 -11.73 -2.50 12.37
CA SER A 117 -11.76 -3.47 11.26
C SER A 117 -12.82 -3.05 10.25
N ILE A 118 -12.52 -3.20 8.96
CA ILE A 118 -13.51 -2.97 7.88
C ILE A 118 -14.67 -3.97 7.99
N GLU A 119 -14.46 -5.14 8.60
CA GLU A 119 -15.48 -6.17 8.78
C GLU A 119 -16.38 -5.91 9.99
N GLY A 120 -16.06 -4.91 10.81
CA GLY A 120 -16.77 -4.57 12.03
C GLY A 120 -17.73 -3.39 11.87
N SER A 121 -18.20 -2.88 13.02
CA SER A 121 -18.97 -1.63 13.05
C SER A 121 -18.04 -0.46 12.76
N VAL A 122 -18.32 0.26 11.70
CA VAL A 122 -17.56 1.45 11.28
C VAL A 122 -18.24 2.68 11.89
N PRO A 123 -17.52 3.59 12.56
CA PRO A 123 -18.10 4.83 13.05
C PRO A 123 -18.55 5.72 11.90
N GLU A 124 -19.51 6.58 12.15
CA GLU A 124 -19.94 7.59 11.19
C GLU A 124 -18.82 8.61 10.96
N VAL A 125 -18.44 8.78 9.70
CA VAL A 125 -17.39 9.70 9.26
C VAL A 125 -17.84 10.45 8.01
N ASP A 126 -17.31 11.64 7.79
CA ASP A 126 -17.62 12.48 6.63
C ASP A 126 -16.85 12.05 5.38
N VAL A 127 -15.64 11.55 5.60
CA VAL A 127 -14.74 11.13 4.50
C VAL A 127 -13.75 10.06 4.98
N VAL A 128 -13.45 9.12 4.10
CA VAL A 128 -12.33 8.18 4.25
C VAL A 128 -11.21 8.53 3.29
N VAL A 129 -10.00 8.72 3.82
CA VAL A 129 -8.80 8.98 3.02
C VAL A 129 -7.99 7.70 2.89
N ILE A 130 -7.81 7.23 1.66
CA ILE A 130 -6.97 6.07 1.35
C ILE A 130 -5.54 6.57 1.09
N THR A 131 -4.58 6.09 1.88
CA THR A 131 -3.16 6.45 1.74
C THR A 131 -2.35 5.43 0.92
N PRO A 132 -2.70 4.12 0.83
CA PRO A 132 -2.08 3.18 -0.12
C PRO A 132 -2.61 3.39 -1.55
N THR A 133 -2.04 4.34 -2.28
CA THR A 133 -2.49 4.75 -3.63
C THR A 133 -2.47 3.62 -4.66
N PHE A 134 -1.52 2.70 -4.55
CA PHE A 134 -1.41 1.52 -5.43
C PHE A 134 -2.56 0.53 -5.34
N ASP A 135 -3.17 0.43 -4.16
CA ASP A 135 -4.26 -0.49 -3.88
C ASP A 135 -5.61 0.27 -3.81
N TYR A 136 -5.65 1.54 -4.29
CA TYR A 136 -6.79 2.44 -4.11
C TYR A 136 -8.11 1.81 -4.56
N ASP A 137 -8.20 1.36 -5.81
CA ASP A 137 -9.45 0.82 -6.37
C ASP A 137 -9.96 -0.37 -5.56
N THR A 138 -9.07 -1.31 -5.23
CA THR A 138 -9.44 -2.50 -4.44
C THR A 138 -9.91 -2.14 -3.04
N ILE A 139 -9.27 -1.15 -2.40
CA ILE A 139 -9.63 -0.69 -1.06
C ILE A 139 -10.94 0.10 -1.11
N ALA A 140 -11.11 0.97 -2.10
CA ALA A 140 -12.32 1.75 -2.28
C ALA A 140 -13.54 0.86 -2.46
N GLU A 141 -13.46 -0.17 -3.33
CA GLU A 141 -14.54 -1.16 -3.52
C GLU A 141 -14.92 -1.91 -2.23
N GLN A 142 -13.96 -2.15 -1.33
CA GLN A 142 -14.22 -2.76 -0.03
C GLN A 142 -14.92 -1.79 0.92
N LEU A 143 -14.44 -0.54 0.96
CA LEU A 143 -14.99 0.50 1.83
C LEU A 143 -16.40 0.93 1.41
N GLU A 144 -16.71 1.02 0.12
CA GLU A 144 -18.03 1.36 -0.39
C GLU A 144 -19.15 0.42 0.09
N LYS A 145 -18.80 -0.79 0.52
CA LYS A 145 -19.75 -1.77 1.08
C LYS A 145 -20.10 -1.51 2.54
N VAL A 146 -19.26 -0.72 3.24
CA VAL A 146 -19.34 -0.56 4.70
C VAL A 146 -19.47 0.89 5.17
N VAL A 147 -19.12 1.85 4.30
CA VAL A 147 -19.30 3.29 4.58
C VAL A 147 -20.18 3.94 3.51
N SER A 148 -20.97 4.92 3.91
CA SER A 148 -21.82 5.72 3.00
C SER A 148 -21.25 7.12 2.72
N CYS A 149 -20.06 7.40 3.22
CA CYS A 149 -19.40 8.69 3.06
C CYS A 149 -18.50 8.73 1.80
N LYS A 150 -17.93 9.90 1.54
CA LYS A 150 -16.98 10.06 0.43
C LYS A 150 -15.67 9.32 0.71
N ILE A 151 -15.13 8.67 -0.31
CA ILE A 151 -13.82 8.02 -0.28
C ILE A 151 -12.90 8.77 -1.24
N ILE A 152 -11.70 9.13 -0.78
CA ILE A 152 -10.73 9.91 -1.55
C ILE A 152 -9.33 9.31 -1.46
N SER A 153 -8.50 9.56 -2.48
CA SER A 153 -7.06 9.30 -2.44
C SER A 153 -6.33 10.47 -1.84
N ILE A 154 -5.18 10.20 -1.20
CA ILE A 154 -4.24 11.22 -0.71
C ILE A 154 -3.43 11.86 -1.85
N SER A 155 -3.42 11.27 -3.05
CA SER A 155 -2.63 11.71 -4.23
C SER A 155 -3.19 12.97 -4.89
#